data_e1148de53dba5e9270a7a04eaaa83c96
#
_entry.id   e1148de53dba5e9270a7a04eaaa83c96
#
_cell.length_a   1.000
_cell.length_b   1.000
_cell.length_c   1.000
_cell.angle_alpha   90.00
_cell.angle_beta   90.00
_cell.angle_gamma   90.00
#
_symmetry.space_group_name_H-M   'P 1'
#
loop_
_entity.id
_entity.type
_entity.pdbx_description
1 polymer ?
#
loop_
_entity_poly.entity_id
_entity_poly.type
_entity_poly.pdbx_seq_one_letter_code
_entity_poly.pdbx_strand_id
1 'polypeptide(L)'
;MIWALAHDGMLPAWASKRTRRGLPVNAIMLSMLGGWLALFTSVFAADTVFVVLTAIVGFSVVAVWVAISVAHIGFRRHLKETGKKVSDLAWHSPLFPIVPIVAISLCLVAFVGLLFDPEQRLALYFGVPFAAICFIAYPMIAKRRESRLVAVAKEEAKH
;
A
#
# COMPACT_ATOMS: atom_id res chain seq x y z
N MET A 1 -1.42 6.59 -10.16
CA MET A 1 -0.87 5.69 -9.12
C MET A 1 -0.01 4.57 -9.67
N ILE A 2 -0.49 3.70 -10.58
CA ILE A 2 0.27 2.56 -11.13
C ILE A 2 1.62 2.99 -11.71
N TRP A 3 1.66 4.08 -12.48
CA TRP A 3 2.90 4.63 -13.01
C TRP A 3 3.89 5.06 -11.92
N ALA A 4 3.42 5.74 -10.87
CA ALA A 4 4.28 6.18 -9.76
C ALA A 4 4.90 4.97 -9.03
N LEU A 5 4.10 3.94 -8.72
CA LEU A 5 4.59 2.71 -8.13
C LEU A 5 5.60 1.96 -9.02
N ALA A 6 5.41 2.01 -10.34
CA ALA A 6 6.35 1.42 -11.29
C ALA A 6 7.64 2.25 -11.40
N HIS A 7 7.55 3.58 -11.31
CA HIS A 7 8.70 4.47 -11.28
C HIS A 7 9.54 4.26 -10.01
N ASP A 8 8.87 4.07 -8.87
CA ASP A 8 9.52 3.78 -7.58
C ASP A 8 10.07 2.35 -7.48
N GLY A 9 9.97 1.55 -8.55
CA GLY A 9 10.52 0.20 -8.63
C GLY A 9 9.70 -0.87 -7.93
N MET A 10 8.49 -0.55 -7.46
CA MET A 10 7.56 -1.50 -6.83
C MET A 10 6.77 -2.35 -7.83
N LEU A 11 6.68 -1.90 -9.08
CA LEU A 11 6.05 -2.62 -10.18
C LEU A 11 7.05 -2.88 -11.31
N PRO A 12 6.75 -3.80 -12.24
CA PRO A 12 7.63 -4.09 -13.36
C PRO A 12 7.93 -2.84 -14.20
N ALA A 13 9.17 -2.69 -14.65
CA ALA A 13 9.66 -1.50 -15.38
C ALA A 13 8.90 -1.17 -16.68
N TRP A 14 8.20 -2.15 -17.27
CA TRP A 14 7.40 -1.88 -18.46
C TRP A 14 6.22 -0.95 -18.19
N ALA A 15 5.68 -0.93 -16.95
CA ALA A 15 4.58 -0.05 -16.55
C ALA A 15 5.03 1.40 -16.32
N SER A 16 6.34 1.65 -16.12
CA SER A 16 6.90 3.00 -15.97
C SER A 16 7.21 3.70 -17.30
N LYS A 17 7.20 2.96 -18.42
CA LYS A 17 7.51 3.53 -19.73
C LYS A 17 6.50 4.59 -20.14
N ARG A 18 7.02 5.76 -20.54
CA ARG A 18 6.22 6.86 -21.11
C ARG A 18 6.38 6.87 -22.64
N THR A 19 5.30 7.22 -23.30
CA THR A 19 5.32 7.50 -24.75
C THR A 19 6.02 8.83 -25.02
N ARG A 20 6.42 9.10 -26.28
CA ARG A 20 7.00 10.39 -26.69
C ARG A 20 6.18 11.62 -26.29
N ARG A 21 4.87 11.46 -26.06
CA ARG A 21 3.95 12.49 -25.56
C ARG A 21 3.89 12.57 -24.04
N GLY A 22 4.73 11.84 -23.29
CA GLY A 22 4.77 11.84 -21.82
C GLY A 22 3.70 10.99 -21.13
N LEU A 23 2.83 10.29 -21.89
CA LEU A 23 1.73 9.50 -21.33
C LEU A 23 2.20 8.09 -20.95
N PRO A 24 1.85 7.59 -19.74
CA PRO A 24 2.15 6.23 -19.30
C PRO A 24 1.09 5.24 -19.83
N VAL A 25 1.08 4.98 -21.13
CA VAL A 25 0.05 4.16 -21.80
C VAL A 25 -0.05 2.77 -21.19
N ASN A 26 1.06 2.13 -20.84
CA ASN A 26 1.06 0.79 -20.25
C ASN A 26 0.35 0.77 -18.88
N ALA A 27 0.52 1.80 -18.06
CA ALA A 27 -0.16 1.92 -16.78
C ALA A 27 -1.67 2.15 -16.97
N ILE A 28 -2.06 2.94 -17.99
CA ILE A 28 -3.46 3.18 -18.33
C ILE A 28 -4.12 1.88 -18.85
N MET A 29 -3.44 1.15 -19.73
CA MET A 29 -3.95 -0.13 -20.24
C MET A 29 -4.14 -1.16 -19.12
N LEU A 30 -3.19 -1.23 -18.18
CA LEU A 30 -3.33 -2.11 -17.01
C LEU A 30 -4.52 -1.73 -16.13
N SER A 31 -4.76 -0.43 -15.92
CA SER A 31 -5.93 0.05 -15.19
C SER A 31 -7.24 -0.25 -15.92
N MET A 32 -7.27 -0.06 -17.23
CA MET A 32 -8.44 -0.40 -18.06
C MET A 32 -8.74 -1.90 -18.08
N LEU A 33 -7.71 -2.74 -18.09
CA LEU A 33 -7.89 -4.19 -17.98
C LEU A 33 -8.62 -4.57 -16.68
N GLY A 34 -8.27 -3.95 -15.55
CA GLY A 34 -9.00 -4.12 -14.29
C GLY A 34 -10.46 -3.70 -14.38
N GLY A 35 -10.76 -2.57 -15.03
CA GLY A 35 -12.14 -2.13 -15.28
C GLY A 35 -12.90 -3.09 -16.19
N TRP A 36 -12.29 -3.61 -17.24
CA TRP A 36 -12.87 -4.62 -18.13
C TRP A 36 -13.21 -5.93 -17.39
N LEU A 37 -12.29 -6.41 -16.55
CA LEU A 37 -12.54 -7.58 -15.71
C LEU A 37 -13.69 -7.34 -14.74
N ALA A 38 -13.79 -6.16 -14.15
CA ALA A 38 -14.91 -5.79 -13.27
C ALA A 38 -16.26 -5.80 -14.02
N LEU A 39 -16.30 -5.29 -15.26
CA LEU A 39 -17.50 -5.35 -16.10
C LEU A 39 -17.87 -6.79 -16.47
N PHE A 40 -16.88 -7.62 -16.78
CA PHE A 40 -17.12 -9.02 -17.12
C PHE A 40 -17.71 -9.81 -15.95
N THR A 41 -17.21 -9.59 -14.74
CA THR A 41 -17.74 -10.22 -13.52
C THR A 41 -19.14 -9.76 -13.17
N SER A 42 -19.51 -8.52 -13.54
CA SER A 42 -20.88 -8.00 -13.36
C SER A 42 -21.97 -8.78 -14.12
N VAL A 43 -21.60 -9.44 -15.21
CA VAL A 43 -22.54 -10.26 -16.00
C VAL A 43 -22.73 -11.66 -15.41
N PHE A 44 -21.67 -12.25 -14.84
CA PHE A 44 -21.68 -13.68 -14.44
C PHE A 44 -21.91 -13.90 -12.94
N ALA A 45 -21.53 -12.97 -12.08
CA ALA A 45 -21.60 -13.14 -10.63
C ALA A 45 -21.65 -11.78 -9.90
N ALA A 46 -22.52 -10.89 -10.34
CA ALA A 46 -22.56 -9.50 -9.88
C ALA A 46 -22.60 -9.35 -8.36
N ASP A 47 -23.49 -10.08 -7.70
CA ASP A 47 -23.69 -9.92 -6.25
C ASP A 47 -22.50 -10.43 -5.45
N THR A 48 -21.97 -11.61 -5.76
CA THR A 48 -20.87 -12.22 -5.00
C THR A 48 -19.56 -11.47 -5.22
N VAL A 49 -19.24 -11.12 -6.47
CA VAL A 49 -17.98 -10.43 -6.79
C VAL A 49 -17.99 -9.00 -6.25
N PHE A 50 -19.11 -8.30 -6.33
CA PHE A 50 -19.25 -6.96 -5.77
C PHE A 50 -19.02 -6.96 -4.26
N VAL A 51 -19.65 -7.89 -3.53
CA VAL A 51 -19.49 -8.02 -2.07
C VAL A 51 -18.04 -8.32 -1.71
N VAL A 52 -17.39 -9.27 -2.41
CA VAL A 52 -15.98 -9.63 -2.15
C VAL A 52 -15.04 -8.45 -2.44
N LEU A 53 -15.22 -7.75 -3.56
CA LEU A 53 -14.38 -6.59 -3.88
C LEU A 53 -14.55 -5.45 -2.87
N THR A 54 -15.79 -5.15 -2.49
CA THR A 54 -16.08 -4.13 -1.48
C THR A 54 -15.48 -4.51 -0.12
N ALA A 55 -15.57 -5.77 0.25
CA ALA A 55 -14.97 -6.31 1.46
C ALA A 55 -13.44 -6.17 1.47
N ILE A 56 -12.77 -6.50 0.37
CA ILE A 56 -11.30 -6.35 0.23
C ILE A 56 -10.90 -4.87 0.31
N VAL A 57 -11.66 -3.98 -0.32
CA VAL A 57 -11.40 -2.53 -0.26
C VAL A 57 -11.54 -2.02 1.17
N GLY A 58 -12.62 -2.37 1.87
CA GLY A 58 -12.83 -1.99 3.27
C GLY A 58 -11.71 -2.47 4.18
N PHE A 59 -11.33 -3.75 4.06
CA PHE A 59 -10.19 -4.31 4.78
C PHE A 59 -8.88 -3.57 4.49
N SER A 60 -8.61 -3.26 3.22
CA SER A 60 -7.39 -2.57 2.80
C SER A 60 -7.27 -1.18 3.39
N VAL A 61 -8.38 -0.44 3.51
CA VAL A 61 -8.41 0.88 4.13
C VAL A 61 -7.97 0.79 5.60
N VAL A 62 -8.55 -0.12 6.38
CA VAL A 62 -8.18 -0.32 7.78
C VAL A 62 -6.70 -0.73 7.91
N ALA A 63 -6.24 -1.65 7.07
CA ALA A 63 -4.84 -2.09 7.06
C ALA A 63 -3.86 -0.95 6.76
N VAL A 64 -4.19 -0.06 5.83
CA VAL A 64 -3.38 1.13 5.51
C VAL A 64 -3.33 2.09 6.70
N TRP A 65 -4.43 2.32 7.41
CA TRP A 65 -4.45 3.19 8.57
C TRP A 65 -3.60 2.66 9.73
N VAL A 66 -3.63 1.34 9.95
CA VAL A 66 -2.73 0.68 10.91
C VAL A 66 -1.27 0.86 10.47
N ALA A 67 -0.97 0.63 9.20
CA ALA A 67 0.39 0.77 8.66
C ALA A 67 0.93 2.22 8.82
N ILE A 68 0.09 3.23 8.55
CA ILE A 68 0.46 4.64 8.76
C ILE A 68 0.78 4.91 10.23
N SER A 69 -0.05 4.41 11.15
CA SER A 69 0.15 4.61 12.59
C SER A 69 1.43 3.94 13.09
N VAL A 70 1.70 2.72 12.64
CA VAL A 70 2.93 1.98 12.96
C VAL A 70 4.16 2.68 12.37
N ALA A 71 4.09 3.13 11.11
CA ALA A 71 5.15 3.87 10.46
C ALA A 71 5.47 5.18 11.20
N HIS A 72 4.46 5.88 11.71
CA HIS A 72 4.66 7.09 12.50
C HIS A 72 5.41 6.82 13.80
N ILE A 73 5.09 5.72 14.50
CA ILE A 73 5.81 5.31 15.70
C ILE A 73 7.26 4.91 15.36
N GLY A 74 7.44 4.12 14.30
CA GLY A 74 8.75 3.68 13.82
C GLY A 74 9.65 4.85 13.43
N PHE A 75 9.10 5.83 12.70
CA PHE A 75 9.83 7.05 12.33
C PHE A 75 10.33 7.83 13.55
N ARG A 76 9.50 7.96 14.58
CA ARG A 76 9.90 8.64 15.83
C ARG A 76 10.98 7.88 16.61
N ARG A 77 10.95 6.55 16.59
CA ARG A 77 12.04 5.73 17.20
C ARG A 77 13.34 5.95 16.45
N HIS A 78 13.31 5.85 15.14
CA HIS A 78 14.49 6.07 14.29
C HIS A 78 15.08 7.48 14.44
N LEU A 79 14.23 8.49 14.60
CA LEU A 79 14.66 9.86 14.83
C LEU A 79 15.44 10.01 16.14
N LYS A 80 14.97 9.34 17.21
CA LYS A 80 15.67 9.29 18.51
C LYS A 80 17.02 8.58 18.43
N GLU A 81 17.09 7.46 17.71
CA GLU A 81 18.31 6.67 17.51
C GLU A 81 19.36 7.47 16.71
N THR A 82 18.93 8.30 15.78
CA THR A 82 19.80 9.14 14.95
C THR A 82 20.23 10.45 15.64
N GLY A 83 19.81 10.68 16.89
CA GLY A 83 20.19 11.86 17.69
C GLY A 83 19.54 13.17 17.22
N LYS A 84 18.62 13.11 16.26
CA LYS A 84 17.86 14.29 15.76
C LYS A 84 16.71 14.60 16.70
N LYS A 85 16.54 15.89 17.00
CA LYS A 85 15.42 16.35 17.84
C LYS A 85 14.15 16.51 17.00
N VAL A 86 13.01 16.19 17.60
CA VAL A 86 11.69 16.35 16.98
C VAL A 86 11.39 17.84 16.69
N SER A 87 11.99 18.74 17.46
CA SER A 87 11.91 20.20 17.24
C SER A 87 12.54 20.69 15.94
N ASP A 88 13.43 19.86 15.34
CA ASP A 88 14.12 20.23 14.09
C ASP A 88 13.28 19.92 12.84
N LEU A 89 12.10 19.27 13.04
CA LEU A 89 11.13 19.00 11.98
C LEU A 89 10.28 20.23 11.71
N ALA A 90 10.09 20.55 10.44
CA ALA A 90 9.26 21.66 9.98
C ALA A 90 7.81 21.56 10.50
N TRP A 91 7.34 20.35 10.79
CA TRP A 91 6.04 20.11 11.40
C TRP A 91 6.10 18.92 12.36
N HIS A 92 5.59 19.06 13.57
CA HIS A 92 5.57 18.01 14.58
C HIS A 92 4.17 17.88 15.20
N SER A 93 3.68 16.66 15.35
CA SER A 93 2.41 16.41 16.02
C SER A 93 2.55 16.66 17.53
N PRO A 94 1.79 17.58 18.13
CA PRO A 94 1.92 17.95 19.54
C PRO A 94 1.46 16.85 20.51
N LEU A 95 0.55 15.98 20.09
CA LEU A 95 -0.10 14.94 20.94
C LEU A 95 0.52 13.54 20.76
N PHE A 96 1.81 13.46 20.45
CA PHE A 96 2.48 12.16 20.48
C PHE A 96 2.77 11.71 21.93
N PRO A 97 2.56 10.44 22.34
CA PRO A 97 2.17 9.25 21.54
C PRO A 97 0.67 8.95 21.49
N ILE A 98 -0.19 9.83 22.02
CA ILE A 98 -1.62 9.56 22.21
C ILE A 98 -2.33 9.30 20.87
N VAL A 99 -2.11 10.16 19.88
CA VAL A 99 -2.82 10.07 18.58
C VAL A 99 -2.59 8.75 17.87
N PRO A 100 -1.35 8.24 17.66
CA PRO A 100 -1.15 6.96 17.01
C PRO A 100 -1.69 5.77 17.84
N ILE A 101 -1.65 5.85 19.16
CA ILE A 101 -2.21 4.79 20.03
C ILE A 101 -3.73 4.74 19.90
N VAL A 102 -4.40 5.88 19.94
CA VAL A 102 -5.86 5.95 19.76
C VAL A 102 -6.25 5.46 18.38
N ALA A 103 -5.52 5.86 17.32
CA ALA A 103 -5.77 5.40 15.96
C ALA A 103 -5.65 3.87 15.83
N ILE A 104 -4.60 3.27 16.39
CA ILE A 104 -4.43 1.81 16.39
C ILE A 104 -5.55 1.14 17.18
N SER A 105 -5.92 1.68 18.34
CA SER A 105 -6.99 1.12 19.16
C SER A 105 -8.33 1.13 18.44
N LEU A 106 -8.69 2.24 17.78
CA LEU A 106 -9.89 2.33 16.96
C LEU A 106 -9.87 1.36 15.77
N CYS A 107 -8.75 1.20 15.11
CA CYS A 107 -8.59 0.22 14.04
C CYS A 107 -8.75 -1.22 14.55
N LEU A 108 -8.22 -1.53 15.75
CA LEU A 108 -8.39 -2.84 16.36
C LEU A 108 -9.85 -3.10 16.72
N VAL A 109 -10.56 -2.11 17.28
CA VAL A 109 -11.99 -2.21 17.57
C VAL A 109 -12.79 -2.45 16.28
N ALA A 110 -12.48 -1.72 15.21
CA ALA A 110 -13.09 -1.94 13.90
C ALA A 110 -12.81 -3.35 13.38
N PHE A 111 -11.57 -3.85 13.52
CA PHE A 111 -11.19 -5.21 13.11
C PHE A 111 -11.96 -6.30 13.91
N VAL A 112 -12.10 -6.09 15.21
CA VAL A 112 -12.91 -6.98 16.06
C VAL A 112 -14.38 -6.90 15.67
N GLY A 113 -14.90 -5.71 15.34
CA GLY A 113 -16.25 -5.54 14.83
C GLY A 113 -16.54 -6.36 13.57
N LEU A 114 -15.58 -6.44 12.64
CA LEU A 114 -15.68 -7.27 11.43
C LEU A 114 -15.85 -8.77 11.72
N LEU A 115 -15.36 -9.26 12.88
CA LEU A 115 -15.52 -10.67 13.28
C LEU A 115 -16.96 -11.00 13.72
N PHE A 116 -17.68 -10.03 14.24
CA PHE A 116 -19.03 -10.22 14.74
C PHE A 116 -20.11 -10.12 13.65
N ASP A 117 -19.80 -9.47 12.53
CA ASP A 117 -20.73 -9.34 11.42
C ASP A 117 -20.53 -10.48 10.40
N PRO A 118 -21.52 -11.37 10.19
CA PRO A 118 -21.40 -12.50 9.25
C PRO A 118 -21.13 -12.09 7.82
N GLU A 119 -21.67 -10.94 7.37
CA GLU A 119 -21.46 -10.44 6.02
C GLU A 119 -20.04 -9.91 5.81
N GLN A 120 -19.46 -9.35 6.87
CA GLN A 120 -18.13 -8.78 6.86
C GLN A 120 -16.99 -9.83 7.06
N ARG A 121 -17.35 -11.04 7.52
CA ARG A 121 -16.36 -12.14 7.65
C ARG A 121 -15.71 -12.51 6.31
N LEU A 122 -16.43 -12.33 5.20
CA LEU A 122 -15.84 -12.50 3.87
C LEU A 122 -14.64 -11.56 3.66
N ALA A 123 -14.70 -10.33 4.18
CA ALA A 123 -13.58 -9.39 4.11
C ALA A 123 -12.33 -9.95 4.79
N LEU A 124 -12.47 -10.63 5.92
CA LEU A 124 -11.35 -11.24 6.62
C LEU A 124 -10.82 -12.48 5.88
N TYR A 125 -11.70 -13.33 5.36
CA TYR A 125 -11.30 -14.53 4.61
C TYR A 125 -10.50 -14.21 3.35
N PHE A 126 -10.82 -13.14 2.64
CA PHE A 126 -10.10 -12.72 1.44
C PHE A 126 -9.03 -11.67 1.72
N GLY A 127 -9.29 -10.75 2.67
CA GLY A 127 -8.38 -9.65 3.00
C GLY A 127 -7.11 -10.12 3.72
N VAL A 128 -7.24 -11.04 4.69
CA VAL A 128 -6.07 -11.55 5.44
C VAL A 128 -5.08 -12.31 4.55
N PRO A 129 -5.50 -13.29 3.70
CA PRO A 129 -4.58 -13.94 2.77
C PRO A 129 -3.96 -12.94 1.77
N PHE A 130 -4.74 -12.00 1.27
CA PHE A 130 -4.24 -10.96 0.37
C PHE A 130 -3.16 -10.11 1.05
N ALA A 131 -3.40 -9.64 2.28
CA ALA A 131 -2.41 -8.90 3.05
C ALA A 131 -1.16 -9.73 3.33
N ALA A 132 -1.32 -11.02 3.68
CA ALA A 132 -0.20 -11.93 3.90
C ALA A 132 0.66 -12.10 2.64
N ILE A 133 0.03 -12.27 1.47
CA ILE A 133 0.73 -12.36 0.18
C ILE A 133 1.49 -11.05 -0.09
N CYS A 134 0.88 -9.90 0.13
CA CYS A 134 1.55 -8.60 -0.03
C CYS A 134 2.75 -8.46 0.91
N PHE A 135 2.61 -8.91 2.16
CA PHE A 135 3.67 -8.83 3.16
C PHE A 135 4.85 -9.76 2.83
N ILE A 136 4.57 -10.96 2.32
CA ILE A 136 5.59 -11.92 1.85
C ILE A 136 6.26 -11.43 0.56
N ALA A 137 5.51 -10.81 -0.35
CA ALA A 137 6.05 -10.26 -1.59
C ALA A 137 6.93 -9.02 -1.37
N TYR A 138 6.67 -8.25 -0.30
CA TYR A 138 7.39 -7.02 0.00
C TYR A 138 8.92 -7.18 0.07
N PRO A 139 9.51 -8.12 0.83
CA PRO A 139 10.97 -8.27 0.91
C PRO A 139 11.60 -8.68 -0.44
N MET A 140 10.88 -9.40 -1.29
CA MET A 140 11.36 -9.74 -2.64
C MET A 140 11.43 -8.49 -3.53
N ILE A 141 10.43 -7.63 -3.43
CA ILE A 141 10.35 -6.37 -4.19
C ILE A 141 11.38 -5.37 -3.66
N ALA A 142 11.54 -5.28 -2.33
CA ALA A 142 12.51 -4.40 -1.69
C ALA A 142 13.95 -4.72 -2.09
N LYS A 143 14.34 -5.99 -2.10
CA LYS A 143 15.67 -6.43 -2.58
C LYS A 143 15.92 -6.06 -4.04
N ARG A 144 14.91 -6.22 -4.91
CA ARG A 144 15.01 -5.83 -6.33
C ARG A 144 15.18 -4.32 -6.51
N ARG A 145 14.50 -3.54 -5.67
CA ARG A 145 14.62 -2.07 -5.67
C ARG A 145 16.03 -1.63 -5.28
N GLU A 146 16.57 -2.18 -4.21
CA GLU A 146 17.93 -1.87 -3.74
C GLU A 146 18.98 -2.20 -4.79
N SER A 147 18.89 -3.37 -5.42
CA SER A 147 19.78 -3.78 -6.51
C SER A 147 19.72 -2.82 -7.71
N ARG A 148 18.54 -2.28 -8.03
CA ARG A 148 18.39 -1.31 -9.13
C ARG A 148 18.96 0.05 -8.78
N LEU A 149 18.74 0.54 -7.56
CA LEU A 149 19.30 1.82 -7.10
C LEU A 149 20.82 1.78 -7.09
N VAL A 150 21.41 0.67 -6.64
CA VAL A 150 22.86 0.47 -6.68
C VAL A 150 23.39 0.41 -8.12
N ALA A 151 22.65 -0.20 -9.05
CA ALA A 151 23.04 -0.25 -10.45
C ALA A 151 23.01 1.14 -11.11
N VAL A 152 21.95 1.93 -10.86
CA VAL A 152 21.84 3.30 -11.38
C VAL A 152 22.93 4.21 -10.80
N ALA A 153 23.17 4.14 -9.49
CA ALA A 153 24.23 4.93 -8.86
C ALA A 153 25.63 4.58 -9.37
N LYS A 154 25.88 3.31 -9.73
CA LYS A 154 27.14 2.90 -10.37
C LYS A 154 27.28 3.41 -11.80
N GLU A 155 26.18 3.58 -12.51
CA GLU A 155 26.17 4.08 -13.89
C GLU A 155 26.40 5.60 -13.91
N GLU A 156 25.81 6.33 -12.97
CA GLU A 156 26.03 7.77 -12.78
C GLU A 156 27.46 8.10 -12.31
N ALA A 157 28.08 7.24 -11.51
CA ALA A 157 29.47 7.41 -11.06
C ALA A 157 30.52 7.13 -12.18
N LYS A 158 30.11 6.61 -13.34
CA LYS A 158 30.98 6.32 -14.49
C LYS A 158 31.03 7.46 -15.51
N HIS A 159 30.13 8.43 -15.41
CA HIS A 159 30.06 9.62 -16.27
C HIS A 159 30.48 10.86 -15.50
#